data_8e5b144586cbab6c17614e1f50bdf7c6
#
_entry.id   8e5b144586cbab6c17614e1f50bdf7c6
#
_cell.length_a   1.000
_cell.length_b   1.000
_cell.length_c   1.000
_cell.angle_alpha   90.00
_cell.angle_beta   90.00
_cell.angle_gamma   90.00
#
_symmetry.space_group_name_H-M   'P 1'
#
loop_
_entity.id
_entity.type
_entity.pdbx_description
1 polymer ?
#
loop_
_entity_poly.entity_id
_entity_poly.type
_entity_poly.pdbx_seq_one_letter_code
_entity_poly.pdbx_strand_id
1 'polypeptide(L)'
;MKTTKKDIRALSKKELQDFFVSQGDKSFRGSQVYDWLWNKATYNFEDMTNLSKETRQMLVDNFVINNVEVDQMQRSKDGTIKNAVKLHDGFTVESVLIPTYSRTTACVSSQVGCSLDCKFCATAQLKRLRNLNADEIYDQVVAIDQESRLYNNMPLSNIVYMGMGEPLMNYKNVLKSIEKITSPEGLGMSPRRITLSTSGVPKMIKKLADDQVKFNLAVSLHSARNEVRTQIMPFNAKFPLEDLGESLQYWYQETGKAVTYEYIIWDGINDTREDILALIEFCKLIPCKVNLIEYNPIDDGIFKQGSDDTVAQYKNALEAHRITVTLRHSRGKDIDAACGQLANKH
;
A
#
# COMPACT_ATOMS: atom_id res chain seq x y z
N MET A 1 13.28 26.51 -24.38
CA MET A 1 12.75 25.34 -23.63
C MET A 1 12.91 25.64 -22.15
N LYS A 2 11.83 25.77 -21.38
CA LYS A 2 11.95 25.85 -19.91
C LYS A 2 12.44 24.47 -19.45
N THR A 3 13.67 24.38 -18.98
CA THR A 3 14.17 23.19 -18.30
C THR A 3 13.28 22.96 -17.08
N THR A 4 12.56 21.86 -17.07
CA THR A 4 11.76 21.45 -15.90
C THR A 4 12.74 21.21 -14.76
N LYS A 5 12.60 21.98 -13.66
CA LYS A 5 13.43 21.82 -12.47
C LYS A 5 13.24 20.42 -11.90
N LYS A 6 14.31 19.85 -11.36
CA LYS A 6 14.27 18.53 -10.72
C LYS A 6 13.54 18.62 -9.38
N ASP A 7 12.74 17.62 -9.06
CA ASP A 7 12.20 17.49 -7.70
C ASP A 7 13.33 17.24 -6.71
N ILE A 8 13.44 18.08 -5.68
CA ILE A 8 14.48 17.98 -4.67
C ILE A 8 14.38 16.68 -3.87
N ARG A 9 13.19 16.11 -3.70
CA ARG A 9 12.95 14.86 -2.99
C ARG A 9 13.45 13.61 -3.74
N ALA A 10 13.78 13.75 -5.01
CA ALA A 10 14.48 12.72 -5.76
C ALA A 10 15.94 12.54 -5.30
N LEU A 11 16.51 13.56 -4.63
CA LEU A 11 17.89 13.52 -4.12
C LEU A 11 17.98 12.75 -2.81
N SER A 12 19.07 12.00 -2.67
CA SER A 12 19.49 11.44 -1.37
C SER A 12 20.04 12.55 -0.46
N LYS A 13 20.15 12.26 0.84
CA LYS A 13 20.76 13.18 1.79
C LYS A 13 22.19 13.55 1.38
N LYS A 14 22.96 12.58 0.88
CA LYS A 14 24.33 12.80 0.40
C LYS A 14 24.38 13.72 -0.82
N GLU A 15 23.50 13.50 -1.80
CA GLU A 15 23.41 14.37 -2.98
C GLU A 15 23.02 15.81 -2.62
N LEU A 16 22.14 16.01 -1.62
CA LEU A 16 21.82 17.33 -1.10
C LEU A 16 23.05 17.98 -0.44
N GLN A 17 23.80 17.24 0.37
CA GLN A 17 25.04 17.73 0.98
C GLN A 17 26.06 18.12 -0.08
N ASP A 18 26.25 17.30 -1.11
CA ASP A 18 27.19 17.57 -2.21
C ASP A 18 26.76 18.77 -3.05
N PHE A 19 25.43 18.94 -3.26
CA PHE A 19 24.89 20.13 -3.91
C PHE A 19 25.30 21.41 -3.16
N PHE A 20 25.11 21.47 -1.84
CA PHE A 20 25.49 22.65 -1.06
C PHE A 20 27.00 22.92 -1.11
N VAL A 21 27.82 21.88 -1.02
CA VAL A 21 29.28 22.02 -1.18
C VAL A 21 29.62 22.57 -2.57
N SER A 22 28.97 22.13 -3.62
CA SER A 22 29.17 22.64 -4.99
C SER A 22 28.78 24.10 -5.18
N GLN A 23 27.87 24.61 -4.33
CA GLN A 23 27.47 26.01 -4.29
C GLN A 23 28.35 26.88 -3.35
N GLY A 24 29.40 26.32 -2.79
CA GLY A 24 30.28 27.01 -1.86
C GLY A 24 29.74 27.14 -0.42
N ASP A 25 28.70 26.43 -0.09
CA ASP A 25 28.05 26.39 1.24
C ASP A 25 28.45 25.09 1.99
N LYS A 26 28.09 25.02 3.27
CA LYS A 26 28.44 23.90 4.15
C LYS A 26 27.52 22.69 3.93
N SER A 27 28.09 21.47 3.93
CA SER A 27 27.37 20.22 3.70
C SER A 27 26.20 19.99 4.67
N PHE A 28 26.29 20.46 5.92
CA PHE A 28 25.21 20.28 6.91
C PHE A 28 23.90 20.98 6.48
N ARG A 29 23.95 21.97 5.57
CA ARG A 29 22.75 22.60 5.00
C ARG A 29 21.89 21.58 4.25
N GLY A 30 22.54 20.66 3.52
CA GLY A 30 21.84 19.55 2.88
C GLY A 30 21.09 18.65 3.87
N SER A 31 21.66 18.42 5.06
CA SER A 31 20.97 17.69 6.13
C SER A 31 19.78 18.46 6.71
N GLN A 32 19.88 19.79 6.85
CA GLN A 32 18.78 20.64 7.29
C GLN A 32 17.60 20.61 6.29
N VAL A 33 17.91 20.72 4.99
CA VAL A 33 16.89 20.63 3.93
C VAL A 33 16.25 19.24 3.95
N TYR A 34 17.03 18.16 4.09
CA TYR A 34 16.51 16.81 4.17
C TYR A 34 15.54 16.63 5.35
N ASP A 35 15.84 17.19 6.52
CA ASP A 35 14.97 17.19 7.70
C ASP A 35 13.65 17.92 7.43
N TRP A 36 13.68 19.07 6.76
CA TRP A 36 12.48 19.79 6.36
C TRP A 36 11.59 18.97 5.41
N LEU A 37 12.19 18.30 4.43
CA LEU A 37 11.47 17.54 3.41
C LEU A 37 10.82 16.27 3.97
N TRP A 38 11.49 15.54 4.87
CA TRP A 38 11.06 14.21 5.28
C TRP A 38 10.57 14.12 6.73
N ASN A 39 11.16 14.84 7.66
CA ASN A 39 10.69 14.82 9.05
C ASN A 39 9.57 15.82 9.29
N LYS A 40 9.72 17.05 8.77
CA LYS A 40 8.71 18.09 8.90
C LYS A 40 7.67 18.09 7.77
N ALA A 41 7.92 17.31 6.72
CA ALA A 41 7.03 17.16 5.56
C ALA A 41 6.59 18.50 4.95
N THR A 42 7.55 19.45 4.77
CA THR A 42 7.22 20.73 4.14
C THR A 42 7.16 20.61 2.63
N TYR A 43 6.26 21.37 2.03
CA TYR A 43 6.08 21.49 0.58
C TYR A 43 6.50 22.86 0.03
N ASN A 44 7.04 23.73 0.90
CA ASN A 44 7.45 25.07 0.52
C ASN A 44 8.85 25.40 1.07
N PHE A 45 9.76 25.86 0.21
CA PHE A 45 11.08 26.28 0.64
C PHE A 45 11.05 27.46 1.64
N GLU A 46 10.01 28.31 1.59
CA GLU A 46 9.87 29.44 2.52
C GLU A 46 9.65 28.99 3.97
N ASP A 47 9.13 27.81 4.20
CA ASP A 47 8.95 27.26 5.55
C ASP A 47 10.28 26.86 6.21
N MET A 48 11.36 26.73 5.45
CA MET A 48 12.68 26.34 5.93
C MET A 48 13.38 27.48 6.67
N THR A 49 12.79 27.91 7.81
CA THR A 49 13.15 29.14 8.54
C THR A 49 14.53 29.18 9.13
N ASN A 50 15.20 28.02 9.29
CA ASN A 50 16.60 27.93 9.73
C ASN A 50 17.62 28.09 8.58
N LEU A 51 17.14 28.32 7.35
CA LEU A 51 17.96 28.68 6.19
C LEU A 51 17.81 30.17 5.90
N SER A 52 18.88 30.79 5.40
CA SER A 52 18.86 32.19 4.99
C SER A 52 17.91 32.40 3.78
N LYS A 53 17.46 33.62 3.54
CA LYS A 53 16.63 33.94 2.37
C LYS A 53 17.35 33.62 1.06
N GLU A 54 18.64 33.90 0.98
CA GLU A 54 19.49 33.62 -0.19
C GLU A 54 19.57 32.12 -0.44
N THR A 55 19.73 31.32 0.62
CA THR A 55 19.75 29.86 0.51
C THR A 55 18.40 29.31 0.03
N ARG A 56 17.29 29.81 0.56
CA ARG A 56 15.95 29.41 0.10
C ARG A 56 15.72 29.79 -1.35
N GLN A 57 16.13 31.01 -1.76
CA GLN A 57 16.04 31.42 -3.17
C GLN A 57 16.89 30.53 -4.09
N MET A 58 18.11 30.18 -3.67
CA MET A 58 18.95 29.23 -4.42
C MET A 58 18.25 27.86 -4.62
N LEU A 59 17.54 27.36 -3.59
CA LEU A 59 16.78 26.14 -3.72
C LEU A 59 15.62 26.29 -4.71
N VAL A 60 14.86 27.39 -4.62
CA VAL A 60 13.78 27.74 -5.58
C VAL A 60 14.33 27.80 -7.00
N ASP A 61 15.52 28.39 -7.22
CA ASP A 61 16.10 28.53 -8.55
C ASP A 61 16.51 27.20 -9.18
N ASN A 62 16.89 26.21 -8.38
CA ASN A 62 17.43 24.93 -8.84
C ASN A 62 16.40 23.78 -8.81
N PHE A 63 15.42 23.83 -7.90
CA PHE A 63 14.54 22.71 -7.61
C PHE A 63 13.07 23.09 -7.54
N VAL A 64 12.22 22.06 -7.54
CA VAL A 64 10.81 22.11 -7.15
C VAL A 64 10.57 21.08 -6.03
N ILE A 65 9.49 21.26 -5.28
CA ILE A 65 8.92 20.22 -4.41
C ILE A 65 7.58 19.85 -5.03
N ASN A 66 7.50 18.66 -5.61
CA ASN A 66 6.24 18.13 -6.13
C ASN A 66 5.45 17.52 -4.97
N ASN A 67 4.45 18.21 -4.49
CA ASN A 67 3.56 17.71 -3.44
C ASN A 67 2.31 17.05 -4.02
N VAL A 68 1.64 16.26 -3.21
CA VAL A 68 0.27 15.83 -3.46
C VAL A 68 -0.71 16.78 -2.76
N GLU A 69 -1.93 16.85 -3.26
CA GLU A 69 -3.01 17.65 -2.69
C GLU A 69 -4.23 16.76 -2.45
N VAL A 70 -4.84 16.84 -1.28
CA VAL A 70 -6.14 16.23 -1.05
C VAL A 70 -7.20 17.13 -1.69
N ASP A 71 -7.62 16.78 -2.90
CA ASP A 71 -8.59 17.53 -3.69
C ASP A 71 -10.02 17.37 -3.15
N GLN A 72 -10.38 16.13 -2.78
CA GLN A 72 -11.69 15.81 -2.20
C GLN A 72 -11.54 14.82 -1.06
N MET A 73 -12.39 14.99 -0.05
CA MET A 73 -12.45 14.11 1.12
C MET A 73 -13.91 13.66 1.33
N GLN A 74 -14.12 12.35 1.42
CA GLN A 74 -15.40 11.75 1.74
C GLN A 74 -15.31 11.06 3.11
N ARG A 75 -16.30 11.25 3.97
CA ARG A 75 -16.34 10.66 5.31
C ARG A 75 -17.54 9.72 5.46
N SER A 76 -17.25 8.49 5.78
CA SER A 76 -18.23 7.45 6.10
C SER A 76 -18.86 7.66 7.48
N LYS A 77 -20.04 7.09 7.67
CA LYS A 77 -20.72 7.03 8.98
C LYS A 77 -19.91 6.26 10.03
N ASP A 78 -19.07 5.32 9.62
CA ASP A 78 -18.20 4.53 10.52
C ASP A 78 -16.87 5.24 10.85
N GLY A 79 -16.69 6.47 10.39
CA GLY A 79 -15.51 7.30 10.60
C GLY A 79 -14.39 7.10 9.59
N THR A 80 -14.52 6.17 8.64
CA THR A 80 -13.57 5.99 7.53
C THR A 80 -13.55 7.25 6.66
N ILE A 81 -12.35 7.68 6.24
CA ILE A 81 -12.17 8.83 5.35
C ILE A 81 -11.49 8.33 4.07
N LYS A 82 -12.08 8.63 2.92
CA LYS A 82 -11.49 8.41 1.61
C LYS A 82 -11.06 9.75 1.01
N ASN A 83 -9.82 9.82 0.57
CA ASN A 83 -9.22 10.99 -0.05
C ASN A 83 -8.99 10.75 -1.53
N ALA A 84 -9.44 11.71 -2.36
CA ALA A 84 -8.94 11.88 -3.71
C ALA A 84 -7.66 12.71 -3.64
N VAL A 85 -6.53 12.08 -3.96
CA VAL A 85 -5.20 12.66 -3.87
C VAL A 85 -4.73 13.03 -5.26
N LYS A 86 -4.70 14.33 -5.55
CA LYS A 86 -4.21 14.90 -6.80
C LYS A 86 -2.70 14.97 -6.80
N LEU A 87 -2.09 14.47 -7.85
CA LEU A 87 -0.65 14.42 -8.07
C LEU A 87 -0.20 15.64 -8.88
N HIS A 88 1.10 15.97 -8.81
CA HIS A 88 1.68 17.14 -9.49
C HIS A 88 1.49 17.17 -11.00
N ASP A 89 1.27 16.03 -11.64
CA ASP A 89 1.05 15.88 -13.08
C ASP A 89 -0.45 15.82 -13.46
N GLY A 90 -1.34 16.06 -12.49
CA GLY A 90 -2.78 16.14 -12.66
C GLY A 90 -3.51 14.79 -12.58
N PHE A 91 -2.82 13.67 -12.41
CA PHE A 91 -3.47 12.41 -12.12
C PHE A 91 -3.98 12.37 -10.67
N THR A 92 -4.97 11.53 -10.41
CA THR A 92 -5.55 11.33 -9.09
C THR A 92 -5.42 9.86 -8.69
N VAL A 93 -5.15 9.64 -7.40
CA VAL A 93 -5.25 8.34 -6.74
C VAL A 93 -6.07 8.48 -5.48
N GLU A 94 -6.56 7.37 -4.95
CA GLU A 94 -7.32 7.38 -3.70
C GLU A 94 -6.49 6.78 -2.56
N SER A 95 -6.65 7.33 -1.37
CA SER A 95 -6.12 6.79 -0.13
C SER A 95 -7.18 6.81 0.97
N VAL A 96 -7.04 5.97 1.99
CA VAL A 96 -8.10 5.80 2.99
C VAL A 96 -7.54 5.79 4.40
N LEU A 97 -8.12 6.61 5.29
CA LEU A 97 -7.98 6.50 6.74
C LEU A 97 -9.04 5.56 7.28
N ILE A 98 -8.63 4.49 7.95
CA ILE A 98 -9.50 3.48 8.55
C ILE A 98 -9.32 3.52 10.06
N PRO A 99 -10.20 4.22 10.81
CA PRO A 99 -10.14 4.28 12.26
C PRO A 99 -10.83 3.07 12.90
N THR A 100 -10.31 2.65 14.04
CA THR A 100 -10.97 1.73 14.97
C THR A 100 -10.86 2.29 16.38
N TYR A 101 -11.46 1.66 17.38
CA TYR A 101 -11.39 2.13 18.77
C TYR A 101 -9.96 2.35 19.29
N SER A 102 -9.02 1.49 18.90
CA SER A 102 -7.64 1.51 19.43
C SER A 102 -6.56 1.72 18.39
N ARG A 103 -6.94 1.93 17.12
CA ARG A 103 -5.98 1.92 16.02
C ARG A 103 -6.50 2.76 14.85
N THR A 104 -5.59 3.47 14.21
CA THR A 104 -5.82 4.15 12.93
C THR A 104 -4.89 3.55 11.87
N THR A 105 -5.44 3.24 10.70
CA THR A 105 -4.70 2.61 9.60
C THR A 105 -4.79 3.47 8.35
N ALA A 106 -3.65 3.78 7.75
CA ALA A 106 -3.59 4.34 6.41
C ALA A 106 -3.57 3.22 5.36
N CYS A 107 -4.50 3.27 4.41
CA CYS A 107 -4.46 2.47 3.19
C CYS A 107 -3.97 3.37 2.06
N VAL A 108 -2.81 3.06 1.50
CA VAL A 108 -2.13 3.90 0.51
C VAL A 108 -2.02 3.22 -0.85
N SER A 109 -2.08 4.04 -1.89
CA SER A 109 -1.93 3.64 -3.29
C SER A 109 -0.47 3.64 -3.72
N SER A 110 -0.13 2.77 -4.68
CA SER A 110 1.22 2.62 -5.22
C SER A 110 1.33 2.91 -6.72
N GLN A 111 0.21 2.96 -7.44
CA GLN A 111 0.15 3.20 -8.89
C GLN A 111 -1.08 4.05 -9.23
N VAL A 112 -1.00 4.77 -10.34
CA VAL A 112 -2.17 5.37 -11.00
C VAL A 112 -2.80 4.29 -11.88
N GLY A 113 -3.94 3.73 -11.44
CA GLY A 113 -4.55 2.53 -12.01
C GLY A 113 -3.80 1.24 -11.63
N CYS A 114 -4.07 0.13 -12.30
CA CYS A 114 -3.42 -1.15 -12.04
C CYS A 114 -3.10 -1.86 -13.35
N SER A 115 -2.02 -2.65 -13.37
CA SER A 115 -1.64 -3.49 -14.53
C SER A 115 -2.14 -4.92 -14.43
N LEU A 116 -2.72 -5.29 -13.29
CA LEU A 116 -3.34 -6.58 -13.06
C LEU A 116 -4.85 -6.49 -13.37
N ASP A 117 -5.41 -7.60 -13.80
CA ASP A 117 -6.77 -7.70 -14.32
C ASP A 117 -7.72 -8.46 -13.39
N CYS A 118 -7.57 -8.26 -12.07
CA CYS A 118 -8.44 -8.86 -11.05
C CYS A 118 -9.90 -8.45 -11.29
N LYS A 119 -10.76 -9.43 -11.55
CA LYS A 119 -12.16 -9.21 -11.96
C LYS A 119 -13.05 -8.57 -10.89
N PHE A 120 -12.64 -8.65 -9.62
CA PHE A 120 -13.37 -8.14 -8.46
C PHE A 120 -12.89 -6.78 -7.96
N CYS A 121 -11.95 -6.14 -8.68
CA CYS A 121 -11.30 -4.91 -8.23
C CYS A 121 -11.58 -3.76 -9.21
N ALA A 122 -12.19 -2.67 -8.73
CA ALA A 122 -12.49 -1.50 -9.52
C ALA A 122 -11.22 -0.81 -10.07
N THR A 123 -10.13 -0.80 -9.29
CA THR A 123 -8.84 -0.27 -9.77
C THR A 123 -8.28 -1.05 -10.97
N ALA A 124 -8.57 -2.36 -11.06
CA ALA A 124 -8.12 -3.18 -12.17
C ALA A 124 -8.84 -2.85 -13.50
N GLN A 125 -10.02 -2.21 -13.43
CA GLN A 125 -10.74 -1.67 -14.60
C GLN A 125 -10.08 -0.40 -15.13
N LEU A 126 -9.27 0.28 -14.32
CA LEU A 126 -8.51 1.46 -14.71
C LEU A 126 -7.18 1.04 -15.36
N LYS A 127 -6.92 1.55 -16.55
CA LYS A 127 -5.63 1.34 -17.18
C LYS A 127 -4.51 1.92 -16.29
N ARG A 128 -3.45 1.15 -16.04
CA ARG A 128 -2.26 1.67 -15.38
C ARG A 128 -1.61 2.74 -16.24
N LEU A 129 -1.48 3.94 -15.71
CA LEU A 129 -0.81 5.06 -16.39
C LEU A 129 0.66 5.13 -15.98
N ARG A 130 0.96 5.13 -14.65
CA ARG A 130 2.31 5.14 -14.13
C ARG A 130 2.41 4.59 -12.70
N ASN A 131 3.62 4.34 -12.27
CA ASN A 131 3.94 4.13 -10.87
C ASN A 131 3.95 5.45 -10.11
N LEU A 132 3.60 5.43 -8.83
CA LEU A 132 3.81 6.55 -7.94
C LEU A 132 5.29 6.65 -7.56
N ASN A 133 5.78 7.87 -7.36
CA ASN A 133 7.06 8.13 -6.77
C ASN A 133 7.03 7.86 -5.25
N ALA A 134 8.20 7.69 -4.63
CA ALA A 134 8.31 7.40 -3.21
C ALA A 134 7.74 8.52 -2.33
N ASP A 135 7.92 9.76 -2.75
CA ASP A 135 7.40 10.97 -2.12
C ASP A 135 5.88 11.07 -2.22
N GLU A 136 5.28 10.73 -3.37
CA GLU A 136 3.83 10.71 -3.55
C GLU A 136 3.16 9.66 -2.65
N ILE A 137 3.82 8.52 -2.41
CA ILE A 137 3.33 7.50 -1.46
C ILE A 137 3.51 8.00 -0.02
N TYR A 138 4.65 8.61 0.29
CA TYR A 138 4.93 9.18 1.61
C TYR A 138 3.92 10.27 1.98
N ASP A 139 3.61 11.18 1.05
CA ASP A 139 2.68 12.29 1.26
C ASP A 139 1.26 11.81 1.57
N GLN A 140 0.81 10.70 0.96
CA GLN A 140 -0.47 10.09 1.34
C GLN A 140 -0.49 9.70 2.83
N VAL A 141 0.62 9.15 3.33
CA VAL A 141 0.74 8.78 4.76
C VAL A 141 0.71 10.01 5.66
N VAL A 142 1.43 11.07 5.27
CA VAL A 142 1.46 12.34 6.02
C VAL A 142 0.07 12.97 6.09
N ALA A 143 -0.64 13.06 4.97
CA ALA A 143 -1.99 13.60 4.92
C ALA A 143 -2.95 12.81 5.82
N ILE A 144 -2.90 11.49 5.76
CA ILE A 144 -3.74 10.61 6.59
C ILE A 144 -3.35 10.72 8.08
N ASP A 145 -2.07 10.89 8.45
CA ASP A 145 -1.68 11.10 9.86
C ASP A 145 -2.25 12.42 10.40
N GLN A 146 -2.22 13.48 9.59
CA GLN A 146 -2.82 14.76 9.95
C GLN A 146 -4.33 14.64 10.17
N GLU A 147 -5.04 13.95 9.29
CA GLU A 147 -6.47 13.66 9.41
C GLU A 147 -6.77 12.80 10.64
N SER A 148 -5.96 11.78 10.91
CA SER A 148 -6.11 10.92 12.06
C SER A 148 -6.00 11.71 13.38
N ARG A 149 -5.04 12.62 13.46
CA ARG A 149 -4.91 13.53 14.61
C ARG A 149 -6.07 14.48 14.73
N LEU A 150 -6.53 15.05 13.61
CA LEU A 150 -7.60 16.04 13.57
C LEU A 150 -8.96 15.42 13.93
N TYR A 151 -9.32 14.28 13.30
CA TYR A 151 -10.66 13.71 13.39
C TYR A 151 -10.81 12.60 14.44
N ASN A 152 -9.72 11.92 14.80
CA ASN A 152 -9.75 10.81 15.75
C ASN A 152 -8.94 11.10 17.01
N ASN A 153 -8.25 12.24 17.10
CA ASN A 153 -7.36 12.61 18.21
C ASN A 153 -6.30 11.53 18.50
N MET A 154 -5.87 10.81 17.48
CA MET A 154 -4.90 9.72 17.56
C MET A 154 -3.88 9.82 16.42
N PRO A 155 -2.59 9.56 16.68
CA PRO A 155 -1.60 9.44 15.62
C PRO A 155 -1.87 8.19 14.78
N LEU A 156 -1.41 8.19 13.54
CA LEU A 156 -1.45 7.02 12.68
C LEU A 156 -0.66 5.87 13.32
N SER A 157 -1.29 4.70 13.39
CA SER A 157 -0.69 3.53 14.05
C SER A 157 -0.22 2.44 13.11
N ASN A 158 -0.84 2.31 11.93
CA ASN A 158 -0.56 1.25 10.96
C ASN A 158 -0.66 1.78 9.52
N ILE A 159 0.07 1.14 8.62
CA ILE A 159 -0.01 1.42 7.18
C ILE A 159 -0.20 0.11 6.44
N VAL A 160 -1.10 0.11 5.45
CA VAL A 160 -1.28 -1.00 4.52
C VAL A 160 -1.15 -0.50 3.08
N TYR A 161 -0.32 -1.17 2.31
CA TYR A 161 -0.19 -0.96 0.87
C TYR A 161 -1.23 -1.83 0.17
N MET A 162 -2.50 -1.41 0.27
CA MET A 162 -3.68 -2.13 -0.22
C MET A 162 -4.64 -1.21 -1.00
N GLY A 163 -4.18 -0.01 -1.37
CA GLY A 163 -4.89 0.93 -2.23
C GLY A 163 -4.75 0.57 -3.72
N MET A 164 -4.70 1.58 -4.57
CA MET A 164 -4.63 1.39 -6.02
C MET A 164 -3.25 0.89 -6.45
N GLY A 165 -3.26 -0.16 -7.32
CA GLY A 165 -2.06 -0.72 -7.95
C GLY A 165 -1.48 -1.95 -7.24
N GLU A 166 -0.54 -2.62 -7.92
CA GLU A 166 0.25 -3.73 -7.36
C GLU A 166 1.59 -3.18 -6.84
N PRO A 167 1.83 -3.19 -5.51
CA PRO A 167 3.03 -2.59 -4.93
C PRO A 167 4.33 -3.22 -5.42
N LEU A 168 4.35 -4.53 -5.67
CA LEU A 168 5.56 -5.21 -6.15
C LEU A 168 5.91 -4.88 -7.60
N MET A 169 4.96 -4.33 -8.38
CA MET A 169 5.23 -3.78 -9.72
C MET A 169 5.80 -2.35 -9.65
N ASN A 170 5.77 -1.71 -8.48
CA ASN A 170 6.43 -0.44 -8.17
C ASN A 170 7.51 -0.59 -7.09
N TYR A 171 8.23 -1.68 -7.12
CA TYR A 171 9.13 -2.16 -6.06
C TYR A 171 10.05 -1.07 -5.49
N LYS A 172 10.81 -0.39 -6.36
CA LYS A 172 11.83 0.59 -5.93
C LYS A 172 11.23 1.76 -5.15
N ASN A 173 10.14 2.35 -5.65
CA ASN A 173 9.52 3.50 -5.00
C ASN A 173 8.78 3.09 -3.71
N VAL A 174 8.14 1.92 -3.72
CA VAL A 174 7.48 1.38 -2.52
C VAL A 174 8.50 1.13 -1.42
N LEU A 175 9.64 0.48 -1.70
CA LEU A 175 10.67 0.26 -0.68
C LEU A 175 11.29 1.58 -0.22
N LYS A 176 11.54 2.54 -1.13
CA LYS A 176 12.04 3.86 -0.77
C LYS A 176 11.04 4.64 0.10
N SER A 177 9.73 4.54 -0.17
CA SER A 177 8.70 5.15 0.70
C SER A 177 8.67 4.52 2.09
N ILE A 178 8.76 3.19 2.19
CA ILE A 178 8.84 2.48 3.48
C ILE A 178 10.11 2.88 4.24
N GLU A 179 11.24 3.00 3.56
CA GLU A 179 12.49 3.50 4.17
C GLU A 179 12.26 4.88 4.79
N LYS A 180 11.65 5.83 4.07
CA LYS A 180 11.37 7.17 4.60
C LYS A 180 10.39 7.15 5.77
N ILE A 181 9.34 6.33 5.67
CA ILE A 181 8.34 6.17 6.74
C ILE A 181 8.97 5.59 8.02
N THR A 182 9.91 4.65 7.88
CA THR A 182 10.52 3.96 9.02
C THR A 182 11.78 4.60 9.55
N SER A 183 12.40 5.48 8.77
CA SER A 183 13.62 6.20 9.16
C SER A 183 13.36 7.13 10.34
N PRO A 184 14.31 7.24 11.31
CA PRO A 184 14.29 8.30 12.34
C PRO A 184 14.33 9.72 11.76
N GLU A 185 14.82 9.88 10.53
CA GLU A 185 14.85 11.14 9.78
C GLU A 185 13.58 11.38 8.93
N GLY A 186 12.56 10.53 9.09
CA GLY A 186 11.23 10.63 8.51
C GLY A 186 10.17 10.48 9.60
N LEU A 187 9.17 9.61 9.40
CA LEU A 187 8.08 9.44 10.39
C LEU A 187 8.46 8.56 11.59
N GLY A 188 9.59 7.84 11.56
CA GLY A 188 10.07 6.99 12.65
C GLY A 188 9.14 5.81 12.98
N MET A 189 8.25 5.42 12.07
CA MET A 189 7.29 4.33 12.32
C MET A 189 7.99 2.96 12.33
N SER A 190 7.61 2.10 13.27
CA SER A 190 8.13 0.74 13.30
C SER A 190 7.72 -0.04 12.05
N PRO A 191 8.65 -0.74 11.35
CA PRO A 191 8.32 -1.56 10.19
C PRO A 191 7.24 -2.63 10.47
N ARG A 192 7.13 -3.10 11.71
CA ARG A 192 6.10 -4.07 12.13
C ARG A 192 4.67 -3.52 12.04
N ARG A 193 4.52 -2.21 11.90
CA ARG A 193 3.24 -1.52 11.72
C ARG A 193 2.85 -1.39 10.23
N ILE A 194 3.72 -1.82 9.33
CA ILE A 194 3.52 -1.74 7.88
C ILE A 194 3.21 -3.13 7.35
N THR A 195 2.17 -3.25 6.53
CA THR A 195 1.85 -4.46 5.77
C THR A 195 1.83 -4.11 4.28
N LEU A 196 2.65 -4.80 3.51
CA LEU A 196 2.61 -4.77 2.06
C LEU A 196 1.77 -5.95 1.58
N SER A 197 0.71 -5.67 0.82
CA SER A 197 -0.10 -6.70 0.18
C SER A 197 0.27 -6.82 -1.30
N THR A 198 0.31 -8.04 -1.79
CA THR A 198 0.57 -8.33 -3.21
C THR A 198 -0.40 -9.38 -3.72
N SER A 199 -0.72 -9.29 -4.99
CA SER A 199 -1.47 -10.34 -5.69
C SER A 199 -0.63 -11.61 -5.94
N GLY A 200 0.68 -11.56 -5.64
CA GLY A 200 1.60 -12.70 -5.77
C GLY A 200 2.45 -12.61 -7.04
N VAL A 201 3.54 -11.84 -6.99
CA VAL A 201 4.57 -11.76 -8.04
C VAL A 201 5.81 -12.51 -7.56
N PRO A 202 6.00 -13.81 -7.94
CA PRO A 202 6.96 -14.72 -7.29
C PRO A 202 8.39 -14.18 -7.25
N LYS A 203 8.88 -13.68 -8.39
CA LYS A 203 10.22 -13.09 -8.48
C LYS A 203 10.44 -11.95 -7.49
N MET A 204 9.40 -11.13 -7.27
CA MET A 204 9.52 -9.97 -6.39
C MET A 204 9.34 -10.35 -4.92
N ILE A 205 8.59 -11.42 -4.61
CA ILE A 205 8.53 -12.00 -3.26
C ILE A 205 9.90 -12.55 -2.86
N LYS A 206 10.57 -13.32 -3.75
CA LYS A 206 11.94 -13.79 -3.52
C LYS A 206 12.89 -12.60 -3.29
N LYS A 207 12.77 -11.53 -4.10
CA LYS A 207 13.59 -10.33 -3.92
C LYS A 207 13.33 -9.60 -2.59
N LEU A 208 12.09 -9.56 -2.06
CA LEU A 208 11.82 -9.03 -0.71
C LEU A 208 12.56 -9.84 0.37
N ALA A 209 12.65 -11.15 0.19
CA ALA A 209 13.38 -12.04 1.09
C ALA A 209 14.89 -11.75 1.04
N ASP A 210 15.46 -11.63 -0.16
CA ASP A 210 16.88 -11.27 -0.36
C ASP A 210 17.21 -9.91 0.26
N ASP A 211 16.34 -8.92 0.10
CA ASP A 211 16.48 -7.57 0.66
C ASP A 211 16.23 -7.54 2.19
N GLN A 212 15.92 -8.67 2.84
CA GLN A 212 15.72 -8.83 4.29
C GLN A 212 14.78 -7.79 4.90
N VAL A 213 13.67 -7.50 4.21
CA VAL A 213 12.69 -6.49 4.62
C VAL A 213 12.09 -6.77 6.00
N LYS A 214 11.75 -5.72 6.75
CA LYS A 214 11.29 -5.84 8.14
C LYS A 214 9.78 -5.69 8.33
N PHE A 215 9.05 -5.25 7.31
CA PHE A 215 7.58 -5.14 7.33
C PHE A 215 6.86 -6.49 7.16
N ASN A 216 5.54 -6.50 7.27
CA ASN A 216 4.72 -7.70 7.11
C ASN A 216 4.31 -7.88 5.64
N LEU A 217 4.21 -9.14 5.21
CA LEU A 217 3.73 -9.51 3.88
C LEU A 217 2.32 -10.08 3.97
N ALA A 218 1.41 -9.55 3.15
CA ALA A 218 0.11 -10.15 2.87
C ALA A 218 0.04 -10.57 1.40
N VAL A 219 -0.72 -11.61 1.11
CA VAL A 219 -0.94 -12.12 -0.25
C VAL A 219 -2.43 -12.22 -0.50
N SER A 220 -2.90 -11.53 -1.53
CA SER A 220 -4.26 -11.67 -2.06
C SER A 220 -4.36 -13.04 -2.77
N LEU A 221 -4.69 -14.08 -1.99
CA LEU A 221 -4.73 -15.46 -2.49
C LEU A 221 -6.06 -15.74 -3.20
N HIS A 222 -7.18 -15.53 -2.52
CA HIS A 222 -8.56 -15.63 -2.96
C HIS A 222 -9.01 -16.98 -3.54
N SER A 223 -8.09 -17.82 -4.00
CA SER A 223 -8.30 -19.25 -4.28
C SER A 223 -6.97 -19.99 -4.22
N ALA A 224 -7.00 -21.23 -3.74
CA ALA A 224 -5.89 -22.16 -3.74
C ALA A 224 -6.02 -23.25 -4.84
N ARG A 225 -6.89 -23.00 -5.84
CA ARG A 225 -7.05 -23.82 -7.06
C ARG A 225 -6.71 -22.96 -8.26
N ASN A 226 -5.79 -23.39 -9.13
CA ASN A 226 -5.29 -22.59 -10.25
C ASN A 226 -6.40 -22.18 -11.22
N GLU A 227 -7.32 -23.07 -11.56
CA GLU A 227 -8.43 -22.81 -12.47
C GLU A 227 -9.36 -21.71 -11.93
N VAL A 228 -9.72 -21.79 -10.65
CA VAL A 228 -10.57 -20.80 -9.97
C VAL A 228 -9.83 -19.48 -9.82
N ARG A 229 -8.56 -19.54 -9.38
CA ARG A 229 -7.74 -18.32 -9.22
C ARG A 229 -7.54 -17.61 -10.56
N THR A 230 -7.34 -18.34 -11.65
CA THR A 230 -7.20 -17.75 -12.99
C THR A 230 -8.50 -17.11 -13.46
N GLN A 231 -9.65 -17.68 -13.11
CA GLN A 231 -10.95 -17.09 -13.42
C GLN A 231 -11.14 -15.71 -12.78
N ILE A 232 -10.74 -15.53 -11.52
CA ILE A 232 -10.92 -14.29 -10.75
C ILE A 232 -9.72 -13.34 -10.87
N MET A 233 -8.52 -13.88 -11.08
CA MET A 233 -7.24 -13.18 -11.19
C MET A 233 -6.46 -13.70 -12.41
N PRO A 234 -6.78 -13.28 -13.64
CA PRO A 234 -6.24 -13.86 -14.87
C PRO A 234 -4.71 -13.87 -14.95
N PHE A 235 -4.02 -12.93 -14.32
CA PHE A 235 -2.56 -12.94 -14.27
C PHE A 235 -1.98 -14.23 -13.61
N ASN A 236 -2.80 -15.01 -12.87
CA ASN A 236 -2.41 -16.31 -12.33
C ASN A 236 -1.95 -17.30 -13.41
N ALA A 237 -2.48 -17.19 -14.63
CA ALA A 237 -2.02 -18.01 -15.74
C ALA A 237 -0.51 -17.82 -16.05
N LYS A 238 0.03 -16.63 -15.73
CA LYS A 238 1.46 -16.33 -15.86
C LYS A 238 2.26 -16.66 -14.61
N PHE A 239 1.64 -16.63 -13.45
CA PHE A 239 2.25 -16.88 -12.14
C PHE A 239 1.37 -17.85 -11.35
N PRO A 240 1.42 -19.15 -11.67
CA PRO A 240 0.57 -20.16 -11.05
C PRO A 240 0.87 -20.33 -9.55
N LEU A 241 -0.05 -21.02 -8.86
CA LEU A 241 0.06 -21.24 -7.41
C LEU A 241 1.32 -21.96 -6.99
N GLU A 242 1.87 -22.83 -7.86
CA GLU A 242 3.12 -23.55 -7.63
C GLU A 242 4.28 -22.56 -7.49
N ASP A 243 4.44 -21.63 -8.43
CA ASP A 243 5.48 -20.59 -8.40
C ASP A 243 5.29 -19.67 -7.19
N LEU A 244 4.03 -19.33 -6.88
CA LEU A 244 3.71 -18.56 -5.68
C LEU A 244 4.12 -19.32 -4.42
N GLY A 245 3.74 -20.59 -4.30
CA GLY A 245 4.09 -21.47 -3.18
C GLY A 245 5.60 -21.56 -2.96
N GLU A 246 6.37 -21.83 -4.02
CA GLU A 246 7.83 -21.84 -3.95
C GLU A 246 8.41 -20.50 -3.49
N SER A 247 7.89 -19.38 -3.99
CA SER A 247 8.37 -18.06 -3.59
C SER A 247 8.07 -17.74 -2.12
N LEU A 248 6.96 -18.24 -1.60
CA LEU A 248 6.58 -18.08 -0.19
C LEU A 248 7.39 -18.99 0.73
N GLN A 249 7.73 -20.23 0.29
CA GLN A 249 8.64 -21.11 1.01
C GLN A 249 10.03 -20.45 1.11
N TYR A 250 10.54 -19.91 0.01
CA TYR A 250 11.79 -19.14 0.00
C TYR A 250 11.72 -17.93 0.94
N TRP A 251 10.63 -17.16 0.89
CA TRP A 251 10.39 -16.05 1.82
C TRP A 251 10.51 -16.49 3.28
N TYR A 252 9.85 -17.60 3.64
CA TYR A 252 9.89 -18.09 5.01
C TYR A 252 11.27 -18.61 5.41
N GLN A 253 11.97 -19.32 4.53
CA GLN A 253 13.34 -19.80 4.76
C GLN A 253 14.31 -18.65 5.06
N GLU A 254 14.24 -17.57 4.27
CA GLU A 254 15.18 -16.45 4.38
C GLU A 254 14.82 -15.48 5.52
N THR A 255 13.53 -15.31 5.83
CA THR A 255 13.09 -14.26 6.77
C THR A 255 12.57 -14.78 8.09
N GLY A 256 12.17 -16.04 8.18
CA GLY A 256 11.47 -16.64 9.31
C GLY A 256 10.07 -16.05 9.55
N LYS A 257 9.51 -15.27 8.62
CA LYS A 257 8.26 -14.53 8.81
C LYS A 257 7.07 -15.26 8.19
N ALA A 258 6.03 -15.42 8.99
CA ALA A 258 4.72 -15.85 8.51
C ALA A 258 4.12 -14.81 7.54
N VAL A 259 3.22 -15.27 6.67
CA VAL A 259 2.43 -14.40 5.78
C VAL A 259 0.98 -14.33 6.21
N THR A 260 0.27 -13.31 5.71
CA THR A 260 -1.19 -13.24 5.83
C THR A 260 -1.81 -13.48 4.46
N TYR A 261 -2.69 -14.46 4.34
CA TYR A 261 -3.50 -14.65 3.14
C TYR A 261 -4.79 -13.85 3.28
N GLU A 262 -5.05 -12.95 2.33
CA GLU A 262 -6.33 -12.28 2.16
C GLU A 262 -7.20 -13.17 1.26
N TYR A 263 -8.41 -13.50 1.72
CA TYR A 263 -9.28 -14.47 1.06
C TYR A 263 -10.73 -14.01 1.09
N ILE A 264 -11.31 -13.79 -0.08
CA ILE A 264 -12.74 -13.52 -0.27
C ILE A 264 -13.42 -14.84 -0.66
N ILE A 265 -14.63 -15.07 -0.15
CA ILE A 265 -15.45 -16.20 -0.52
C ILE A 265 -16.61 -15.67 -1.39
N TRP A 266 -16.73 -16.18 -2.61
CA TRP A 266 -17.79 -15.84 -3.55
C TRP A 266 -18.73 -17.01 -3.80
N ASP A 267 -20.03 -16.70 -3.81
CA ASP A 267 -21.10 -17.63 -4.11
C ASP A 267 -20.94 -18.24 -5.52
N GLY A 268 -20.95 -19.58 -5.60
CA GLY A 268 -20.83 -20.33 -6.85
C GLY A 268 -19.45 -20.30 -7.51
N ILE A 269 -18.38 -19.83 -6.81
CA ILE A 269 -17.04 -19.72 -7.39
C ILE A 269 -16.00 -20.48 -6.58
N ASN A 270 -15.82 -20.14 -5.31
CA ASN A 270 -14.85 -20.75 -4.41
C ASN A 270 -15.50 -21.08 -3.05
N ASP A 271 -16.70 -21.56 -3.05
CA ASP A 271 -17.53 -21.82 -1.87
C ASP A 271 -17.75 -23.32 -1.60
N THR A 272 -17.01 -24.18 -2.28
CA THR A 272 -17.13 -25.63 -2.16
C THR A 272 -16.22 -26.22 -1.09
N ARG A 273 -16.50 -27.46 -0.69
CA ARG A 273 -15.62 -28.22 0.20
C ARG A 273 -14.21 -28.43 -0.39
N GLU A 274 -14.12 -28.57 -1.71
CA GLU A 274 -12.82 -28.73 -2.41
C GLU A 274 -11.96 -27.47 -2.26
N ASP A 275 -12.58 -26.28 -2.34
CA ASP A 275 -11.89 -25.00 -2.16
C ASP A 275 -11.35 -24.85 -0.73
N ILE A 276 -12.14 -25.29 0.28
CA ILE A 276 -11.70 -25.31 1.68
C ILE A 276 -10.48 -26.22 1.84
N LEU A 277 -10.52 -27.45 1.31
CA LEU A 277 -9.43 -28.40 1.40
C LEU A 277 -8.18 -27.88 0.68
N ALA A 278 -8.33 -27.32 -0.51
CA ALA A 278 -7.21 -26.73 -1.26
C ALA A 278 -6.55 -25.58 -0.46
N LEU A 279 -7.35 -24.71 0.17
CA LEU A 279 -6.81 -23.63 1.01
C LEU A 279 -6.04 -24.19 2.23
N ILE A 280 -6.56 -25.22 2.89
CA ILE A 280 -5.88 -25.86 4.01
C ILE A 280 -4.52 -26.43 3.56
N GLU A 281 -4.48 -27.13 2.42
CA GLU A 281 -3.22 -27.69 1.89
C GLU A 281 -2.22 -26.58 1.52
N PHE A 282 -2.67 -25.49 0.90
CA PHE A 282 -1.81 -24.36 0.60
C PHE A 282 -1.27 -23.67 1.86
N CYS A 283 -2.07 -23.59 2.91
CA CYS A 283 -1.65 -23.03 4.20
C CYS A 283 -0.59 -23.88 4.92
N LYS A 284 -0.44 -25.16 4.58
CA LYS A 284 0.61 -26.03 5.16
C LYS A 284 2.00 -25.74 4.62
N LEU A 285 2.12 -25.03 3.48
CA LEU A 285 3.42 -24.75 2.86
C LEU A 285 4.33 -23.90 3.75
N ILE A 286 3.77 -22.95 4.49
CA ILE A 286 4.49 -22.06 5.41
C ILE A 286 3.58 -21.63 6.57
N PRO A 287 4.12 -21.21 7.71
CA PRO A 287 3.33 -20.56 8.75
C PRO A 287 2.57 -19.34 8.21
N CYS A 288 1.27 -19.31 8.42
CA CYS A 288 0.41 -18.26 7.91
C CYS A 288 -0.77 -17.97 8.83
N LYS A 289 -1.50 -16.92 8.52
CA LYS A 289 -2.87 -16.62 8.97
C LYS A 289 -3.72 -16.29 7.77
N VAL A 290 -5.03 -16.51 7.91
CA VAL A 290 -6.00 -16.22 6.86
C VAL A 290 -6.94 -15.11 7.35
N ASN A 291 -7.03 -14.04 6.59
CA ASN A 291 -8.08 -13.05 6.73
C ASN A 291 -9.20 -13.40 5.75
N LEU A 292 -10.34 -13.85 6.27
CA LEU A 292 -11.56 -13.94 5.48
C LEU A 292 -12.17 -12.54 5.42
N ILE A 293 -12.19 -11.96 4.22
CA ILE A 293 -12.65 -10.59 4.00
C ILE A 293 -13.98 -10.59 3.24
N GLU A 294 -14.83 -9.63 3.59
CA GLU A 294 -16.10 -9.44 2.88
C GLU A 294 -15.83 -8.97 1.45
N TYR A 295 -16.59 -9.48 0.51
CA TYR A 295 -16.63 -8.94 -0.84
C TYR A 295 -17.35 -7.59 -0.85
N ASN A 296 -16.78 -6.62 -1.50
CA ASN A 296 -17.40 -5.32 -1.70
C ASN A 296 -17.75 -5.19 -3.19
N PRO A 297 -19.05 -5.11 -3.54
CA PRO A 297 -19.47 -4.98 -4.92
C PRO A 297 -18.82 -3.78 -5.61
N ILE A 298 -18.48 -3.96 -6.87
CA ILE A 298 -18.04 -2.91 -7.78
C ILE A 298 -19.08 -2.73 -8.88
N ASP A 299 -19.06 -1.60 -9.58
CA ASP A 299 -19.94 -1.39 -10.72
C ASP A 299 -19.68 -2.48 -11.78
N ASP A 300 -20.75 -2.95 -12.40
CA ASP A 300 -20.72 -4.05 -13.38
C ASP A 300 -20.14 -5.37 -12.84
N GLY A 301 -19.98 -5.50 -11.52
CA GLY A 301 -19.49 -6.70 -10.87
C GLY A 301 -20.52 -7.83 -10.93
N ILE A 302 -20.06 -9.00 -11.39
CA ILE A 302 -20.90 -10.22 -11.49
C ILE A 302 -20.80 -11.11 -10.24
N PHE A 303 -19.90 -10.76 -9.31
CA PHE A 303 -19.62 -11.57 -8.13
C PHE A 303 -20.64 -11.30 -7.01
N LYS A 304 -20.91 -12.34 -6.22
CA LYS A 304 -21.74 -12.25 -5.01
C LYS A 304 -20.96 -12.76 -3.82
N GLN A 305 -21.19 -12.16 -2.65
CA GLN A 305 -20.63 -12.62 -1.38
C GLN A 305 -21.13 -14.04 -1.08
N GLY A 306 -20.23 -14.92 -0.69
CA GLY A 306 -20.58 -16.24 -0.14
C GLY A 306 -21.45 -16.13 1.12
N SER A 307 -22.25 -17.13 1.38
CA SER A 307 -23.17 -17.14 2.53
C SER A 307 -22.41 -17.14 3.88
N ASP A 308 -23.05 -16.65 4.93
CA ASP A 308 -22.49 -16.68 6.29
C ASP A 308 -22.19 -18.11 6.73
N ASP A 309 -23.02 -19.09 6.32
CA ASP A 309 -22.80 -20.52 6.59
C ASP A 309 -21.51 -21.01 5.92
N THR A 310 -21.26 -20.62 4.68
CA THR A 310 -20.02 -20.96 3.96
C THR A 310 -18.82 -20.32 4.65
N VAL A 311 -18.91 -19.05 5.03
CA VAL A 311 -17.84 -18.35 5.78
C VAL A 311 -17.55 -19.06 7.10
N ALA A 312 -18.60 -19.50 7.82
CA ALA A 312 -18.44 -20.26 9.07
C ALA A 312 -17.79 -21.63 8.81
N GLN A 313 -18.13 -22.34 7.74
CA GLN A 313 -17.49 -23.61 7.36
C GLN A 313 -16.00 -23.41 7.10
N TYR A 314 -15.60 -22.39 6.32
CA TYR A 314 -14.19 -22.04 6.08
C TYR A 314 -13.46 -21.80 7.40
N LYS A 315 -14.01 -20.93 8.25
CA LYS A 315 -13.41 -20.60 9.54
C LYS A 315 -13.21 -21.85 10.39
N ASN A 316 -14.25 -22.65 10.59
CA ASN A 316 -14.19 -23.86 11.44
C ASN A 316 -13.19 -24.88 10.89
N ALA A 317 -13.15 -25.09 9.58
CA ALA A 317 -12.24 -26.03 8.96
C ALA A 317 -10.78 -25.59 9.09
N LEU A 318 -10.47 -24.31 8.89
CA LEU A 318 -9.13 -23.75 9.04
C LEU A 318 -8.66 -23.81 10.51
N GLU A 319 -9.52 -23.42 11.46
CA GLU A 319 -9.24 -23.47 12.91
C GLU A 319 -8.99 -24.91 13.38
N ALA A 320 -9.76 -25.90 12.88
CA ALA A 320 -9.55 -27.31 13.16
C ALA A 320 -8.14 -27.80 12.71
N HIS A 321 -7.56 -27.16 11.70
CA HIS A 321 -6.18 -27.41 11.25
C HIS A 321 -5.15 -26.47 11.89
N ARG A 322 -5.50 -25.78 12.99
CA ARG A 322 -4.65 -24.83 13.73
C ARG A 322 -4.16 -23.64 12.90
N ILE A 323 -4.89 -23.26 11.85
CA ILE A 323 -4.63 -22.06 11.07
C ILE A 323 -5.39 -20.90 11.73
N THR A 324 -4.67 -19.83 12.05
CA THR A 324 -5.29 -18.63 12.65
C THR A 324 -6.16 -17.93 11.59
N VAL A 325 -7.44 -17.71 11.90
CA VAL A 325 -8.41 -17.05 11.04
C VAL A 325 -8.91 -15.77 11.66
N THR A 326 -9.03 -14.73 10.85
CA THR A 326 -9.68 -13.47 11.23
C THR A 326 -10.81 -13.16 10.25
N LEU A 327 -12.02 -12.91 10.75
CA LEU A 327 -13.09 -12.33 9.94
C LEU A 327 -12.88 -10.82 9.89
N ARG A 328 -12.75 -10.28 8.69
CA ARG A 328 -12.49 -8.86 8.49
C ARG A 328 -13.68 -8.19 7.81
N HIS A 329 -14.43 -7.42 8.60
CA HIS A 329 -15.53 -6.61 8.10
C HIS A 329 -14.99 -5.37 7.38
N SER A 330 -15.61 -5.07 6.25
CA SER A 330 -15.28 -3.91 5.43
C SER A 330 -15.80 -2.63 6.08
N ARG A 331 -15.01 -1.56 5.92
CA ARG A 331 -15.35 -0.21 6.37
C ARG A 331 -15.45 0.75 5.19
N GLY A 332 -16.19 1.85 5.39
CA GLY A 332 -16.34 2.87 4.37
C GLY A 332 -17.13 2.40 3.13
N LYS A 333 -18.02 1.39 3.28
CA LYS A 333 -18.82 0.86 2.17
C LYS A 333 -19.73 1.92 1.53
N ASP A 334 -20.23 2.85 2.32
CA ASP A 334 -21.15 3.94 1.91
C ASP A 334 -20.49 5.05 1.10
N ILE A 335 -19.15 5.03 1.02
CA ILE A 335 -18.34 5.98 0.25
C ILE A 335 -17.37 5.30 -0.72
N ASP A 336 -17.60 4.03 -1.07
CA ASP A 336 -16.72 3.22 -1.93
C ASP A 336 -15.24 3.24 -1.47
N ALA A 337 -15.00 3.14 -0.15
CA ALA A 337 -13.67 3.15 0.44
C ALA A 337 -13.17 1.76 0.85
N ALA A 338 -13.99 0.72 0.69
CA ALA A 338 -13.61 -0.63 1.06
C ALA A 338 -12.65 -1.26 0.04
N CYS A 339 -12.01 -2.37 0.45
CA CYS A 339 -11.06 -3.08 -0.41
C CYS A 339 -11.67 -3.44 -1.76
N GLY A 340 -10.95 -3.15 -2.84
CA GLY A 340 -11.37 -3.39 -4.22
C GLY A 340 -12.25 -2.32 -4.86
N GLN A 341 -12.71 -1.29 -4.11
CA GLN A 341 -13.65 -0.29 -4.61
C GLN A 341 -13.00 1.01 -5.14
N LEU A 342 -11.71 1.25 -4.84
CA LEU A 342 -11.02 2.47 -5.26
C LEU A 342 -10.92 2.57 -6.80
N ALA A 343 -11.51 3.61 -7.37
CA ALA A 343 -11.63 3.79 -8.82
C ALA A 343 -11.65 5.26 -9.28
N ASN A 344 -11.17 6.20 -8.45
CA ASN A 344 -11.22 7.64 -8.73
C ASN A 344 -12.65 8.14 -8.99
N LYS A 345 -13.63 7.61 -8.27
CA LYS A 345 -15.01 8.09 -8.27
C LYS A 345 -15.15 9.13 -7.15
N HIS A 346 -15.50 10.34 -7.54
CA HIS A 346 -15.59 11.50 -6.64
C HIS A 346 -16.97 12.14 -6.74
#